data_a10cf57f3ae099d2be1b04c310e65891
#
_entry.id   a10cf57f3ae099d2be1b04c310e65891
#
_cell.length_a   1.000
_cell.length_b   1.000
_cell.length_c   1.000
_cell.angle_alpha   90.00
_cell.angle_beta   90.00
_cell.angle_gamma   90.00
#
_symmetry.space_group_name_H-M   'P 1'
#
loop_
_entity.id
_entity.type
_entity.pdbx_description
1 polymer ?
#
loop_
_entity_poly.entity_id
_entity_poly.type
_entity_poly.pdbx_seq_one_letter_code
_entity_poly.pdbx_strand_id
1 'polypeptide(L)'
;MFRSQTVVKQTNPRQAEERLAPKVRDMLVTDLRAEFYNLIKSQRVLVLVHFDLDGICASKILQVLFRTDHILYTVVPVQTCTQLLEAFQQHAEQVVLLVNCGGCVDLVEALQPPDDLVFFVADNHRPLHVCNIYSASQVRVLTQLGEEDEEVPAFEDVFRPDESEEENSSDDDGGGGGSDDEEGGRGKRRRFDEDVLEKRRQRRLWEQQRHKLLFDYTQFSFFGRSTALLMFELAWKLSKDSNDLLWLAIIGETEMVLHERSEPGKHLLTSASLQTHVSRLNPKPAEDAPRPPSDSLRITFEKDLTLALYRHWSLVESMRHSPHLATALRLWTLKGEKRLHELLAEMGLPLAQCRQLYCGMDVELRNGLQKMLEGKTDKYGLKNLFFMTFSATLGFRARMCASDYVHAAVSLLERPDSDESPTTCFLDAADALDLTKPEVLGRGIELRKQQLEAIYRQVQTFLDMNQVICAGPFLYATVVQGTPDARFFAAPHSLNLLATFTLRAHVSTSRSRKSRNLPLILTTPDVKYPEPDHCLVCGIPPVSEETHKNLLGKAFEQAAEKTNAKADLDYFDTNVVRLSVEDRSKFFDALISLLS
;
A
#
# COMPACT_ATOMS: atom_id res chain seq x y z
N MET A 1 -15.34 48.46 -2.83
CA MET A 1 -14.39 48.58 -3.94
C MET A 1 -13.04 48.16 -3.43
N PHE A 2 -12.53 47.09 -3.88
CA PHE A 2 -11.19 46.57 -4.06
C PHE A 2 -11.28 45.06 -4.13
N ARG A 3 -11.37 44.53 -5.36
CA ARG A 3 -11.18 43.10 -5.67
C ARG A 3 -9.67 42.89 -5.73
N SER A 4 -9.11 42.11 -4.82
CA SER A 4 -7.79 41.51 -4.98
C SER A 4 -7.95 40.23 -5.81
N GLN A 5 -7.54 40.31 -7.07
CA GLN A 5 -7.34 39.14 -7.92
C GLN A 5 -6.08 38.41 -7.44
N THR A 6 -6.27 37.27 -6.83
CA THR A 6 -5.18 36.31 -6.60
C THR A 6 -4.87 35.65 -7.93
N VAL A 7 -3.78 36.07 -8.55
CA VAL A 7 -3.22 35.44 -9.75
C VAL A 7 -2.60 34.13 -9.32
N VAL A 8 -3.33 33.04 -9.53
CA VAL A 8 -2.76 31.69 -9.48
C VAL A 8 -1.80 31.59 -10.67
N LYS A 9 -0.50 31.64 -10.39
CA LYS A 9 0.53 31.31 -11.36
C LYS A 9 0.38 29.84 -11.72
N GLN A 10 -0.16 29.55 -12.89
CA GLN A 10 -0.02 28.25 -13.54
C GLN A 10 1.48 28.02 -13.79
N THR A 11 2.12 27.22 -12.98
CA THR A 11 3.46 26.73 -13.22
C THR A 11 3.39 25.78 -14.42
N ASN A 12 4.13 26.11 -15.45
CA ASN A 12 4.25 25.33 -16.69
C ASN A 12 4.92 23.98 -16.35
N PRO A 13 4.34 22.81 -16.68
CA PRO A 13 4.92 21.49 -16.35
C PRO A 13 6.37 21.34 -16.88
N ARG A 14 6.73 22.01 -17.97
CA ARG A 14 8.12 22.07 -18.45
C ARG A 14 9.10 22.82 -17.52
N GLN A 15 8.62 23.72 -16.66
CA GLN A 15 9.47 24.42 -15.68
C GLN A 15 9.68 23.63 -14.39
N ALA A 16 8.78 22.70 -14.06
CA ALA A 16 8.99 21.73 -12.98
C ALA A 16 10.06 20.69 -13.38
N GLU A 17 10.06 20.26 -14.65
CA GLU A 17 11.09 19.35 -15.19
C GLU A 17 12.51 19.96 -15.21
N GLU A 18 12.65 21.29 -15.35
CA GLU A 18 13.96 21.98 -15.31
C GLU A 18 14.50 22.19 -13.88
N ARG A 19 13.66 22.00 -12.83
CA ARG A 19 14.08 22.17 -11.44
C ARG A 19 14.54 20.89 -10.76
N LEU A 20 14.25 19.71 -11.30
CA LEU A 20 14.86 18.45 -10.87
C LEU A 20 16.32 18.46 -11.32
N ALA A 21 17.24 18.42 -10.34
CA ALA A 21 18.66 18.34 -10.65
C ALA A 21 18.91 17.20 -11.65
N PRO A 22 19.70 17.41 -12.72
CA PRO A 22 19.92 16.39 -13.76
C PRO A 22 20.33 15.02 -13.22
N LYS A 23 20.92 14.99 -12.04
CA LYS A 23 21.34 13.77 -11.33
C LYS A 23 20.20 12.86 -10.86
N VAL A 24 19.01 13.36 -10.50
CA VAL A 24 17.88 12.52 -10.07
C VAL A 24 17.30 11.76 -11.26
N ARG A 25 17.19 12.39 -12.42
CA ARG A 25 16.73 11.75 -13.66
C ARG A 25 17.68 10.67 -14.15
N ASP A 26 18.99 10.86 -13.98
CA ASP A 26 20.01 9.91 -14.45
C ASP A 26 20.05 8.62 -13.60
N MET A 27 19.45 8.64 -12.41
CA MET A 27 19.46 7.51 -11.47
C MET A 27 18.17 6.69 -11.46
N LEU A 28 17.06 7.24 -11.96
CA LEU A 28 15.80 6.54 -12.10
C LEU A 28 15.67 5.92 -13.49
N VAL A 29 15.19 4.68 -13.53
CA VAL A 29 14.95 3.98 -14.80
C VAL A 29 13.74 4.60 -15.48
N THR A 30 13.98 5.37 -16.54
CA THR A 30 12.92 6.00 -17.35
C THR A 30 12.51 5.12 -18.54
N ASP A 31 13.46 4.42 -19.15
CA ASP A 31 13.19 3.45 -20.19
C ASP A 31 13.26 2.01 -19.67
N LEU A 32 12.09 1.50 -19.22
CA LEU A 32 11.96 0.12 -18.73
C LEU A 32 12.46 -0.94 -19.72
N ARG A 33 12.42 -0.67 -21.03
CA ARG A 33 12.90 -1.63 -22.06
C ARG A 33 14.40 -1.63 -22.14
N ALA A 34 15.03 -0.46 -22.29
CA ALA A 34 16.47 -0.34 -22.56
C ALA A 34 17.29 -0.52 -21.27
N GLU A 35 16.87 0.13 -20.17
CA GLU A 35 17.65 0.24 -18.94
C GLU A 35 17.37 -0.88 -17.93
N PHE A 36 16.24 -1.58 -18.07
CA PHE A 36 15.90 -2.72 -17.22
C PHE A 36 15.83 -4.02 -18.02
N TYR A 37 14.81 -4.18 -18.89
CA TYR A 37 14.49 -5.49 -19.45
C TYR A 37 15.59 -6.06 -20.33
N ASN A 38 16.27 -5.24 -21.14
CA ASN A 38 17.36 -5.71 -21.99
C ASN A 38 18.60 -6.13 -21.18
N LEU A 39 18.81 -5.57 -20.00
CA LEU A 39 19.95 -5.91 -19.14
C LEU A 39 19.78 -7.28 -18.48
N ILE A 40 18.55 -7.65 -18.13
CA ILE A 40 18.25 -8.90 -17.44
C ILE A 40 18.12 -10.11 -18.38
N LYS A 41 18.00 -9.90 -19.71
CA LYS A 41 17.79 -11.00 -20.68
C LYS A 41 18.83 -12.11 -20.65
N SER A 42 20.07 -11.79 -20.34
CA SER A 42 21.17 -12.75 -20.29
C SER A 42 21.54 -13.20 -18.87
N GLN A 43 20.79 -12.76 -17.89
CA GLN A 43 21.07 -12.98 -16.48
C GLN A 43 20.05 -13.97 -15.87
N ARG A 44 20.43 -14.54 -14.72
CA ARG A 44 19.50 -15.23 -13.84
C ARG A 44 18.96 -14.21 -12.85
N VAL A 45 17.63 -14.13 -12.70
CA VAL A 45 16.97 -13.10 -11.91
C VAL A 45 16.33 -13.72 -10.67
N LEU A 46 16.69 -13.21 -9.50
CA LEU A 46 15.95 -13.45 -8.26
C LEU A 46 14.83 -12.39 -8.14
N VAL A 47 13.59 -12.81 -8.02
CA VAL A 47 12.44 -11.94 -7.85
C VAL A 47 11.90 -12.10 -6.44
N LEU A 48 12.09 -11.10 -5.60
CA LEU A 48 11.53 -11.02 -4.26
C LEU A 48 10.22 -10.22 -4.33
N VAL A 49 9.13 -10.83 -3.89
CA VAL A 49 7.78 -10.27 -4.07
C VAL A 49 7.12 -10.09 -2.72
N HIS A 50 6.65 -8.87 -2.44
CA HIS A 50 5.84 -8.61 -1.27
C HIS A 50 4.56 -9.43 -1.25
N PHE A 51 4.06 -9.67 -0.04
CA PHE A 51 2.87 -10.49 0.24
C PHE A 51 1.58 -9.67 0.07
N ASP A 52 1.48 -8.95 -1.05
CA ASP A 52 0.31 -8.18 -1.47
C ASP A 52 -0.18 -8.60 -2.87
N LEU A 53 -1.39 -8.26 -3.20
CA LEU A 53 -2.00 -8.70 -4.45
C LEU A 53 -1.42 -7.96 -5.67
N ASP A 54 -1.09 -6.69 -5.55
CA ASP A 54 -0.46 -5.91 -6.62
C ASP A 54 0.91 -6.51 -6.99
N GLY A 55 1.73 -6.88 -5.98
CA GLY A 55 2.99 -7.58 -6.17
C GLY A 55 2.82 -8.95 -6.84
N ILE A 56 1.80 -9.73 -6.43
CA ILE A 56 1.47 -11.00 -7.09
C ILE A 56 1.11 -10.77 -8.56
N CYS A 57 0.27 -9.79 -8.88
CA CYS A 57 -0.11 -9.44 -10.24
C CYS A 57 1.11 -9.02 -11.07
N ALA A 58 1.95 -8.13 -10.52
CA ALA A 58 3.18 -7.68 -11.16
C ALA A 58 4.14 -8.85 -11.44
N SER A 59 4.34 -9.73 -10.46
CA SER A 59 5.20 -10.90 -10.61
C SER A 59 4.68 -11.87 -11.67
N LYS A 60 3.37 -12.09 -11.77
CA LYS A 60 2.76 -12.93 -12.83
C LYS A 60 2.95 -12.33 -14.22
N ILE A 61 2.82 -11.02 -14.38
CA ILE A 61 3.11 -10.33 -15.65
C ILE A 61 4.57 -10.57 -16.04
N LEU A 62 5.50 -10.36 -15.11
CA LEU A 62 6.93 -10.60 -15.33
C LEU A 62 7.23 -12.05 -15.67
N GLN A 63 6.64 -13.02 -14.98
CA GLN A 63 6.82 -14.46 -15.26
C GLN A 63 6.41 -14.81 -16.70
N VAL A 64 5.31 -14.23 -17.21
CA VAL A 64 4.90 -14.43 -18.61
C VAL A 64 5.93 -13.86 -19.57
N LEU A 65 6.43 -12.65 -19.31
CA LEU A 65 7.46 -12.02 -20.13
C LEU A 65 8.77 -12.82 -20.10
N PHE A 66 9.21 -13.28 -18.93
CA PHE A 66 10.44 -14.06 -18.75
C PHE A 66 10.36 -15.41 -19.44
N ARG A 67 9.22 -16.12 -19.32
CA ARG A 67 9.00 -17.38 -20.04
C ARG A 67 9.04 -17.19 -21.55
N THR A 68 8.46 -16.09 -22.05
CA THR A 68 8.46 -15.79 -23.50
C THR A 68 9.87 -15.55 -24.04
N ASP A 69 10.75 -14.92 -23.26
CA ASP A 69 12.15 -14.63 -23.66
C ASP A 69 13.17 -15.63 -23.08
N HIS A 70 12.70 -16.72 -22.48
CA HIS A 70 13.56 -17.78 -21.90
C HIS A 70 14.54 -17.26 -20.83
N ILE A 71 14.15 -16.22 -20.09
CA ILE A 71 14.93 -15.70 -18.95
C ILE A 71 14.74 -16.65 -17.77
N LEU A 72 15.83 -17.06 -17.15
CA LEU A 72 15.79 -17.90 -15.94
C LEU A 72 15.50 -17.04 -14.73
N TYR A 73 14.54 -17.45 -13.91
CA TYR A 73 14.14 -16.70 -12.72
C TYR A 73 13.75 -17.60 -11.54
N THR A 74 13.90 -17.07 -10.35
CA THR A 74 13.40 -17.65 -9.10
C THR A 74 12.49 -16.62 -8.44
N VAL A 75 11.30 -17.02 -7.98
CA VAL A 75 10.35 -16.13 -7.27
C VAL A 75 10.26 -16.56 -5.82
N VAL A 76 10.50 -15.63 -4.90
CA VAL A 76 10.41 -15.86 -3.46
C VAL A 76 9.48 -14.81 -2.83
N PRO A 77 8.36 -15.23 -2.20
CA PRO A 77 7.50 -14.31 -1.50
C PRO A 77 8.14 -13.88 -0.15
N VAL A 78 8.02 -12.60 0.18
CA VAL A 78 8.55 -12.01 1.42
C VAL A 78 7.48 -11.14 2.08
N GLN A 79 7.31 -11.28 3.39
CA GLN A 79 6.34 -10.49 4.18
C GLN A 79 7.01 -9.38 4.97
N THR A 80 8.28 -9.56 5.33
CA THR A 80 9.02 -8.71 6.26
C THR A 80 10.42 -8.46 5.75
N CYS A 81 11.06 -7.40 6.28
CA CYS A 81 12.45 -7.08 5.96
C CYS A 81 13.42 -8.20 6.39
N THR A 82 13.14 -8.87 7.51
CA THR A 82 13.91 -10.03 7.97
C THR A 82 13.82 -11.18 6.97
N GLN A 83 12.62 -11.52 6.48
CA GLN A 83 12.46 -12.54 5.43
C GLN A 83 13.12 -12.14 4.12
N LEU A 84 13.11 -10.85 3.78
CA LEU A 84 13.82 -10.34 2.61
C LEU A 84 15.32 -10.57 2.72
N LEU A 85 15.91 -10.29 3.89
CA LEU A 85 17.33 -10.55 4.17
C LEU A 85 17.66 -12.05 4.09
N GLU A 86 16.84 -12.89 4.73
CA GLU A 86 17.01 -14.35 4.70
C GLU A 86 16.92 -14.92 3.28
N ALA A 87 15.92 -14.48 2.51
CA ALA A 87 15.75 -14.89 1.13
C ALA A 87 16.92 -14.44 0.25
N PHE A 88 17.43 -13.23 0.45
CA PHE A 88 18.60 -12.71 -0.24
C PHE A 88 19.86 -13.53 0.07
N GLN A 89 20.11 -13.87 1.34
CA GLN A 89 21.28 -14.67 1.74
C GLN A 89 21.27 -16.12 1.23
N GLN A 90 20.10 -16.69 0.97
CA GLN A 90 19.95 -18.05 0.46
C GLN A 90 20.21 -18.16 -1.05
N HIS A 91 20.30 -17.05 -1.77
CA HIS A 91 20.41 -17.00 -3.22
C HIS A 91 21.68 -16.24 -3.63
N ALA A 92 22.29 -16.63 -4.73
CA ALA A 92 23.57 -16.08 -5.21
C ALA A 92 23.46 -15.49 -6.63
N GLU A 93 22.28 -14.99 -7.00
CA GLU A 93 22.06 -14.33 -8.28
C GLU A 93 22.69 -12.93 -8.32
N GLN A 94 23.19 -12.50 -9.47
CA GLN A 94 23.78 -11.16 -9.66
C GLN A 94 22.75 -10.07 -9.92
N VAL A 95 21.51 -10.44 -10.25
CA VAL A 95 20.40 -9.52 -10.48
C VAL A 95 19.25 -9.88 -9.56
N VAL A 96 18.83 -8.92 -8.75
CA VAL A 96 17.71 -9.06 -7.85
C VAL A 96 16.64 -8.02 -8.21
N LEU A 97 15.42 -8.49 -8.42
CA LEU A 97 14.25 -7.65 -8.65
C LEU A 97 13.35 -7.68 -7.42
N LEU A 98 13.11 -6.53 -6.85
CA LEU A 98 12.26 -6.30 -5.70
C LEU A 98 10.91 -5.77 -6.17
N VAL A 99 9.83 -6.45 -5.82
CA VAL A 99 8.46 -6.10 -6.23
C VAL A 99 7.63 -5.78 -4.99
N ASN A 100 7.23 -4.52 -4.85
CA ASN A 100 6.53 -3.96 -3.68
C ASN A 100 7.25 -4.21 -2.35
N CYS A 101 8.56 -4.28 -2.36
CA CYS A 101 9.37 -4.45 -1.16
C CYS A 101 10.74 -3.76 -1.32
N GLY A 102 11.26 -3.24 -0.22
CA GLY A 102 12.62 -2.69 -0.16
C GLY A 102 12.78 -1.24 -0.65
N GLY A 103 11.76 -0.61 -1.25
CA GLY A 103 11.86 0.76 -1.72
C GLY A 103 12.07 1.79 -0.61
N CYS A 104 11.50 1.54 0.57
CA CYS A 104 11.56 2.43 1.75
C CYS A 104 12.74 2.16 2.68
N VAL A 105 13.55 1.13 2.41
CA VAL A 105 14.69 0.70 3.23
C VAL A 105 15.98 0.97 2.49
N ASP A 106 17.07 1.35 3.19
CA ASP A 106 18.40 1.40 2.58
C ASP A 106 18.87 -0.03 2.25
N LEU A 107 18.77 -0.40 0.97
CA LEU A 107 19.08 -1.77 0.52
C LEU A 107 20.56 -2.11 0.63
N VAL A 108 21.43 -1.13 0.42
CA VAL A 108 22.88 -1.36 0.49
C VAL A 108 23.32 -1.56 1.94
N GLU A 109 22.82 -0.74 2.85
CA GLU A 109 23.09 -0.86 4.28
C GLU A 109 22.49 -2.15 4.87
N ALA A 110 21.24 -2.45 4.54
CA ALA A 110 20.51 -3.60 5.11
C ALA A 110 21.00 -4.95 4.59
N LEU A 111 21.31 -5.07 3.31
CA LEU A 111 21.62 -6.34 2.67
C LEU A 111 23.14 -6.57 2.45
N GLN A 112 23.94 -5.52 2.51
CA GLN A 112 25.40 -5.55 2.30
C GLN A 112 25.80 -6.38 1.06
N PRO A 113 25.28 -6.02 -0.14
CA PRO A 113 25.48 -6.80 -1.34
C PRO A 113 26.93 -6.72 -1.84
N PRO A 114 27.38 -7.72 -2.62
CA PRO A 114 28.63 -7.62 -3.39
C PRO A 114 28.60 -6.46 -4.38
N ASP A 115 29.75 -5.89 -4.74
CA ASP A 115 29.86 -4.70 -5.61
C ASP A 115 29.31 -4.89 -7.03
N ASP A 116 29.28 -6.12 -7.53
CA ASP A 116 28.81 -6.50 -8.88
C ASP A 116 27.31 -6.80 -8.94
N LEU A 117 26.61 -6.80 -7.80
CA LEU A 117 25.19 -7.09 -7.74
C LEU A 117 24.35 -5.84 -8.02
N VAL A 118 23.29 -6.02 -8.81
CA VAL A 118 22.35 -4.93 -9.15
C VAL A 118 20.94 -5.28 -8.66
N PHE A 119 20.38 -4.34 -7.88
CA PHE A 119 18.97 -4.36 -7.50
C PHE A 119 18.14 -3.53 -8.47
N PHE A 120 17.03 -4.09 -8.91
CA PHE A 120 15.95 -3.35 -9.54
C PHE A 120 14.77 -3.29 -8.58
N VAL A 121 14.27 -2.10 -8.28
CA VAL A 121 13.21 -1.88 -7.29
C VAL A 121 11.97 -1.35 -8.00
N ALA A 122 10.91 -2.13 -8.00
CA ALA A 122 9.57 -1.73 -8.45
C ALA A 122 8.63 -1.77 -7.24
N ASP A 123 8.49 -0.63 -6.56
CA ASP A 123 7.78 -0.54 -5.28
C ASP A 123 6.74 0.57 -5.33
N ASN A 124 5.55 0.29 -4.82
CA ASN A 124 4.46 1.26 -4.69
C ASN A 124 4.43 1.96 -3.32
N HIS A 125 5.21 1.52 -2.33
CA HIS A 125 5.34 2.20 -1.04
C HIS A 125 6.11 3.52 -1.17
N ARG A 126 5.71 4.53 -0.40
CA ARG A 126 6.31 5.87 -0.37
C ARG A 126 6.43 6.37 1.08
N PRO A 127 7.44 7.23 1.36
CA PRO A 127 8.47 7.71 0.46
C PRO A 127 9.54 6.65 0.16
N LEU A 128 10.19 6.75 -1.01
CA LEU A 128 11.34 5.91 -1.33
C LEU A 128 12.55 6.35 -0.51
N HIS A 129 13.41 5.41 -0.12
CA HIS A 129 14.62 5.74 0.64
C HIS A 129 15.60 6.55 -0.23
N VAL A 130 16.12 7.66 0.30
CA VAL A 130 16.97 8.58 -0.46
C VAL A 130 18.27 7.92 -0.95
N CYS A 131 18.84 6.99 -0.20
CA CYS A 131 20.03 6.22 -0.62
C CYS A 131 19.73 5.35 -1.85
N ASN A 132 18.54 4.76 -1.95
CA ASN A 132 18.13 3.98 -3.10
C ASN A 132 17.94 4.86 -4.36
N ILE A 133 17.37 6.06 -4.19
CA ILE A 133 17.16 7.01 -5.29
C ILE A 133 18.50 7.51 -5.83
N TYR A 134 19.46 7.79 -4.94
CA TYR A 134 20.77 8.34 -5.30
C TYR A 134 21.88 7.30 -5.45
N SER A 135 21.55 6.01 -5.45
CA SER A 135 22.52 4.96 -5.71
C SER A 135 23.04 5.03 -7.15
N ALA A 136 24.34 5.22 -7.30
CA ALA A 136 24.95 5.39 -8.62
C ALA A 136 25.15 4.07 -9.39
N SER A 137 25.19 2.93 -8.71
CA SER A 137 25.64 1.67 -9.31
C SER A 137 24.78 0.45 -9.00
N GLN A 138 24.40 0.26 -7.74
CA GLN A 138 23.83 -1.01 -7.27
C GLN A 138 22.31 -1.02 -7.23
N VAL A 139 21.63 0.11 -6.97
CA VAL A 139 20.16 0.18 -6.88
C VAL A 139 19.60 1.01 -8.03
N ARG A 140 18.65 0.44 -8.76
CA ARG A 140 17.94 1.08 -9.86
C ARG A 140 16.44 1.05 -9.61
N VAL A 141 15.85 2.20 -9.36
CA VAL A 141 14.42 2.31 -9.07
C VAL A 141 13.63 2.40 -10.37
N LEU A 142 12.70 1.45 -10.54
CA LEU A 142 11.77 1.39 -11.66
C LEU A 142 10.51 2.19 -11.28
N THR A 143 10.48 3.46 -11.62
CA THR A 143 9.30 4.29 -11.33
C THR A 143 9.12 5.35 -12.41
N GLN A 144 7.89 5.80 -12.57
CA GLN A 144 7.60 7.06 -13.23
C GLN A 144 7.39 8.09 -12.14
N LEU A 145 8.24 9.10 -12.10
CA LEU A 145 8.07 10.22 -11.19
C LEU A 145 6.72 10.89 -11.44
N GLY A 146 5.87 10.92 -10.41
CA GLY A 146 4.65 11.69 -10.37
C GLY A 146 4.87 13.03 -9.67
N GLU A 147 3.82 13.86 -9.60
CA GLU A 147 3.86 15.12 -8.86
C GLU A 147 4.17 14.92 -7.36
N GLU A 148 3.92 13.73 -6.81
CA GLU A 148 4.17 13.37 -5.42
C GLU A 148 5.63 13.04 -5.12
N ASP A 149 6.40 12.68 -6.14
CA ASP A 149 7.83 12.40 -6.03
C ASP A 149 8.67 13.69 -6.19
N GLU A 150 8.04 14.86 -6.39
CA GLU A 150 8.72 16.17 -6.49
C GLU A 150 9.29 16.65 -5.15
N GLU A 151 8.89 16.04 -4.04
CA GLU A 151 9.38 16.38 -2.69
C GLU A 151 10.68 15.67 -2.31
N VAL A 152 11.32 14.94 -3.24
CA VAL A 152 12.60 14.26 -2.95
C VAL A 152 13.67 15.29 -2.64
N PRO A 153 14.34 15.22 -1.48
CA PRO A 153 15.40 16.14 -1.10
C PRO A 153 16.54 16.15 -2.12
N ALA A 154 17.13 17.33 -2.41
CA ALA A 154 18.23 17.41 -3.35
C ALA A 154 19.48 16.66 -2.87
N PHE A 155 20.27 16.10 -3.79
CA PHE A 155 21.48 15.34 -3.46
C PHE A 155 22.44 16.10 -2.55
N GLU A 156 22.65 17.39 -2.83
CA GLU A 156 23.57 18.28 -2.11
C GLU A 156 23.12 18.55 -0.66
N ASP A 157 21.81 18.46 -0.39
CA ASP A 157 21.25 18.65 0.96
C ASP A 157 21.34 17.37 1.80
N VAL A 158 21.43 16.19 1.16
CA VAL A 158 21.46 14.88 1.84
C VAL A 158 22.86 14.33 1.93
N PHE A 159 23.65 14.46 0.86
CA PHE A 159 25.00 13.91 0.76
C PHE A 159 26.00 15.05 0.60
N ARG A 160 26.98 15.09 1.49
CA ARG A 160 28.11 16.00 1.40
C ARG A 160 29.31 15.21 0.90
N PRO A 161 30.09 15.70 -0.08
CA PRO A 161 31.35 15.07 -0.43
C PRO A 161 32.25 15.07 0.80
N ASP A 162 32.73 13.90 1.19
CA ASP A 162 33.67 13.74 2.29
C ASP A 162 34.92 14.58 2.01
N GLU A 163 35.04 15.70 2.73
CA GLU A 163 36.34 16.31 2.92
C GLU A 163 37.08 15.43 3.95
N SER A 164 37.75 14.39 3.41
CA SER A 164 38.75 13.50 4.02
C SER A 164 38.69 13.33 5.54
N GLU A 165 38.56 12.08 5.99
CA GLU A 165 38.78 11.57 7.35
C GLU A 165 40.20 11.82 7.89
N GLU A 166 41.02 12.63 7.23
CA GLU A 166 42.43 12.83 7.57
C GLU A 166 42.67 13.63 8.87
N GLU A 167 41.65 14.19 9.54
CA GLU A 167 41.83 14.97 10.75
C GLU A 167 41.45 14.28 12.09
N ASN A 168 41.00 13.01 12.07
CA ASN A 168 40.61 12.31 13.31
C ASN A 168 41.74 11.47 13.94
N SER A 169 42.97 11.50 13.43
CA SER A 169 44.06 10.65 13.94
C SER A 169 45.10 11.38 14.81
N SER A 170 44.79 12.59 15.28
CA SER A 170 45.82 13.35 16.06
C SER A 170 45.42 13.76 17.47
N ASP A 171 44.49 13.08 18.11
CA ASP A 171 44.12 13.37 19.51
C ASP A 171 44.33 12.18 20.46
N ASP A 172 45.32 11.32 20.22
CA ASP A 172 45.80 10.41 21.27
C ASP A 172 47.34 10.22 21.18
N ASP A 173 48.09 11.16 21.71
CA ASP A 173 49.31 10.82 22.40
C ASP A 173 49.69 11.93 23.41
N GLY A 174 49.55 11.57 24.65
CA GLY A 174 49.95 12.38 25.76
C GLY A 174 51.42 12.25 26.06
N GLY A 175 51.98 13.35 26.47
CA GLY A 175 53.12 13.26 27.40
C GLY A 175 54.48 13.72 26.93
N GLY A 176 54.90 14.82 27.49
CA GLY A 176 56.27 14.93 27.86
C GLY A 176 57.14 16.00 27.22
N GLY A 177 57.30 17.09 27.94
CA GLY A 177 58.64 17.62 28.09
C GLY A 177 59.17 18.70 27.16
N GLY A 178 59.14 19.92 27.68
CA GLY A 178 60.35 20.75 27.73
C GLY A 178 60.74 21.58 26.49
N SER A 179 60.71 22.83 26.80
CA SER A 179 61.67 23.91 26.47
C SER A 179 61.21 24.95 25.44
N ASP A 180 61.33 26.14 25.97
CA ASP A 180 61.31 27.45 25.33
C ASP A 180 61.83 27.50 23.90
N ASP A 181 61.08 28.19 23.03
CA ASP A 181 61.49 29.41 22.36
C ASP A 181 60.47 29.85 21.26
N GLU A 182 60.20 31.15 21.23
CA GLU A 182 59.89 32.05 20.17
C GLU A 182 58.47 32.37 19.72
N GLU A 183 58.22 33.66 19.81
CA GLU A 183 57.09 34.51 19.41
C GLU A 183 56.71 34.47 17.90
N GLY A 184 56.40 33.40 17.34
CA GLY A 184 55.96 33.37 15.93
C GLY A 184 54.74 32.48 15.65
N GLY A 185 54.46 31.54 16.55
CA GLY A 185 53.49 30.46 16.29
C GLY A 185 52.07 30.69 16.81
N ARG A 186 51.79 31.66 17.68
CA ARG A 186 50.48 31.84 18.32
C ARG A 186 49.37 32.31 17.37
N GLY A 187 49.71 33.08 16.35
CA GLY A 187 48.72 33.58 15.38
C GLY A 187 48.25 32.50 14.38
N LYS A 188 49.14 31.59 13.98
CA LYS A 188 48.81 30.48 13.06
C LYS A 188 48.03 29.37 13.76
N ARG A 189 48.36 28.97 14.98
CA ARG A 189 47.61 27.98 15.77
C ARG A 189 46.19 28.48 16.10
N ARG A 190 46.02 29.74 16.54
CA ARG A 190 44.69 30.31 16.82
C ARG A 190 43.80 30.41 15.58
N ARG A 191 44.35 30.78 14.41
CA ARG A 191 43.57 30.78 13.15
C ARG A 191 43.19 29.37 12.72
N PHE A 192 44.08 28.40 12.88
CA PHE A 192 43.81 27.01 12.57
C PHE A 192 42.70 26.44 13.48
N ASP A 193 42.71 26.77 14.78
CA ASP A 193 41.68 26.38 15.72
C ASP A 193 40.33 27.07 15.44
N GLU A 194 40.30 28.33 15.01
CA GLU A 194 39.09 29.04 14.64
C GLU A 194 38.47 28.46 13.35
N ASP A 195 39.25 28.17 12.33
CA ASP A 195 38.80 27.57 11.08
C ASP A 195 38.24 26.14 11.31
N VAL A 196 38.85 25.35 12.18
CA VAL A 196 38.39 24.01 12.57
C VAL A 196 37.07 24.10 13.35
N LEU A 197 36.95 25.05 14.28
CA LEU A 197 35.74 25.28 15.04
C LEU A 197 34.59 25.75 14.15
N GLU A 198 34.88 26.63 13.17
CA GLU A 198 33.91 27.09 12.19
C GLU A 198 33.42 25.94 11.30
N LYS A 199 34.33 25.09 10.79
CA LYS A 199 34.00 23.87 10.03
C LYS A 199 33.14 22.91 10.84
N ARG A 200 33.50 22.66 12.11
CA ARG A 200 32.68 21.81 13.02
C ARG A 200 31.29 22.40 13.27
N ARG A 201 31.17 23.73 13.40
CA ARG A 201 29.90 24.42 13.56
C ARG A 201 29.04 24.31 12.28
N GLN A 202 29.64 24.55 11.12
CA GLN A 202 28.95 24.41 9.82
C GLN A 202 28.50 22.96 9.60
N ARG A 203 29.33 21.97 9.93
CA ARG A 203 28.96 20.55 9.87
C ARG A 203 27.74 20.23 10.74
N ARG A 204 27.74 20.69 12.00
CA ARG A 204 26.59 20.48 12.91
C ARG A 204 25.31 21.15 12.41
N LEU A 205 25.42 22.35 11.87
CA LEU A 205 24.27 23.06 11.28
C LEU A 205 23.72 22.30 10.07
N TRP A 206 24.59 21.82 9.19
CA TRP A 206 24.20 21.00 8.05
C TRP A 206 23.58 19.67 8.50
N GLU A 207 24.14 18.97 9.47
CA GLU A 207 23.59 17.74 10.03
C GLU A 207 22.18 17.97 10.62
N GLN A 208 21.97 19.08 11.32
CA GLN A 208 20.65 19.45 11.84
C GLN A 208 19.64 19.75 10.72
N GLN A 209 20.06 20.47 9.69
CA GLN A 209 19.22 20.76 8.53
C GLN A 209 18.90 19.49 7.75
N ARG A 210 19.89 18.63 7.50
CA ARG A 210 19.70 17.31 6.88
C ARG A 210 18.71 16.45 7.67
N HIS A 211 18.89 16.36 8.98
CA HIS A 211 18.00 15.57 9.83
C HIS A 211 16.57 16.08 9.76
N LYS A 212 16.37 17.38 9.83
CA LYS A 212 15.05 18.00 9.69
C LYS A 212 14.43 17.71 8.31
N LEU A 213 15.19 17.87 7.26
CA LEU A 213 14.74 17.66 5.88
C LEU A 213 14.36 16.20 5.62
N LEU A 214 15.16 15.25 6.11
CA LEU A 214 14.86 13.82 6.03
C LEU A 214 13.64 13.46 6.88
N PHE A 215 13.49 14.06 8.06
CA PHE A 215 12.32 13.89 8.89
C PHE A 215 11.04 14.37 8.17
N ASP A 216 11.07 15.59 7.61
CA ASP A 216 9.94 16.15 6.88
C ASP A 216 9.58 15.29 5.65
N TYR A 217 10.59 14.73 4.96
CA TYR A 217 10.40 13.82 3.82
C TYR A 217 9.80 12.46 4.21
N THR A 218 10.26 11.87 5.34
CA THR A 218 9.79 10.53 5.79
C THR A 218 8.61 10.58 6.74
N GLN A 219 8.09 11.76 7.07
CA GLN A 219 7.04 11.94 8.07
C GLN A 219 5.75 11.19 7.73
N PHE A 220 5.39 11.12 6.44
CA PHE A 220 4.16 10.51 5.98
C PHE A 220 4.45 9.32 5.09
N SER A 221 3.82 8.17 5.40
CA SER A 221 3.75 7.05 4.47
C SER A 221 2.50 7.16 3.59
N PHE A 222 2.62 6.76 2.33
CA PHE A 222 1.55 6.73 1.34
C PHE A 222 1.88 5.73 0.24
N PHE A 223 1.00 5.58 -0.76
CA PHE A 223 1.21 4.66 -1.87
C PHE A 223 1.31 5.43 -3.18
N GLY A 224 2.26 5.03 -4.01
CA GLY A 224 2.40 5.49 -5.38
C GLY A 224 1.52 4.69 -6.35
N ARG A 225 1.96 4.58 -7.58
CA ARG A 225 1.25 3.86 -8.65
C ARG A 225 1.38 2.34 -8.48
N SER A 226 0.34 1.59 -8.87
CA SER A 226 0.36 0.12 -8.91
C SER A 226 1.56 -0.42 -9.70
N THR A 227 2.30 -1.36 -9.09
CA THR A 227 3.46 -2.02 -9.72
C THR A 227 3.01 -2.97 -10.83
N ALA A 228 1.85 -3.61 -10.72
CA ALA A 228 1.29 -4.42 -11.79
C ALA A 228 1.01 -3.59 -13.05
N LEU A 229 0.56 -2.35 -12.88
CA LEU A 229 0.36 -1.44 -14.00
C LEU A 229 1.69 -1.03 -14.66
N LEU A 230 2.74 -0.80 -13.87
CA LEU A 230 4.09 -0.53 -14.38
C LEU A 230 4.64 -1.71 -15.20
N MET A 231 4.44 -2.94 -14.72
CA MET A 231 4.86 -4.13 -15.44
C MET A 231 4.02 -4.38 -16.71
N PHE A 232 2.75 -4.00 -16.72
CA PHE A 232 1.94 -4.04 -17.94
C PHE A 232 2.42 -3.02 -18.99
N GLU A 233 2.83 -1.83 -18.57
CA GLU A 233 3.44 -0.86 -19.48
C GLU A 233 4.74 -1.38 -20.10
N LEU A 234 5.55 -2.10 -19.34
CA LEU A 234 6.72 -2.81 -19.88
C LEU A 234 6.28 -3.82 -20.95
N ALA A 235 5.26 -4.64 -20.67
CA ALA A 235 4.74 -5.61 -21.63
C ALA A 235 4.26 -4.92 -22.92
N TRP A 236 3.57 -3.79 -22.80
CA TRP A 236 3.13 -2.98 -23.93
C TRP A 236 4.32 -2.40 -24.74
N LYS A 237 5.32 -1.81 -24.07
CA LYS A 237 6.54 -1.30 -24.71
C LYS A 237 7.32 -2.40 -25.44
N LEU A 238 7.22 -3.65 -24.97
CA LEU A 238 7.81 -4.84 -25.60
C LEU A 238 6.92 -5.43 -26.71
N SER A 239 5.72 -4.88 -26.96
CA SER A 239 4.71 -5.43 -27.88
C SER A 239 4.30 -6.87 -27.57
N LYS A 240 4.26 -7.23 -26.28
CA LYS A 240 3.87 -8.54 -25.75
C LYS A 240 2.63 -8.48 -24.87
N ASP A 241 1.91 -7.38 -24.96
CA ASP A 241 0.69 -7.20 -24.19
C ASP A 241 -0.45 -8.10 -24.70
N SER A 242 -1.23 -8.60 -23.74
CA SER A 242 -2.40 -9.47 -23.98
C SER A 242 -3.54 -9.11 -23.02
N ASN A 243 -4.74 -9.63 -23.28
CA ASN A 243 -5.87 -9.49 -22.37
C ASN A 243 -5.59 -10.07 -20.97
N ASP A 244 -4.85 -11.18 -20.90
CA ASP A 244 -4.51 -11.82 -19.63
C ASP A 244 -3.59 -10.90 -18.79
N LEU A 245 -2.58 -10.30 -19.42
CA LEU A 245 -1.69 -9.35 -18.73
C LEU A 245 -2.40 -8.06 -18.36
N LEU A 246 -3.28 -7.56 -19.24
CA LEU A 246 -4.12 -6.40 -18.95
C LEU A 246 -5.05 -6.67 -17.77
N TRP A 247 -5.62 -7.88 -17.68
CA TRP A 247 -6.49 -8.27 -16.57
C TRP A 247 -5.75 -8.27 -15.23
N LEU A 248 -4.52 -8.78 -15.18
CA LEU A 248 -3.68 -8.72 -13.98
C LEU A 248 -3.39 -7.29 -13.55
N ALA A 249 -3.06 -6.40 -14.50
CA ALA A 249 -2.85 -4.98 -14.19
C ALA A 249 -4.13 -4.29 -13.66
N ILE A 250 -5.29 -4.64 -14.22
CA ILE A 250 -6.59 -4.15 -13.73
C ILE A 250 -6.86 -4.63 -12.30
N ILE A 251 -6.53 -5.88 -11.96
CA ILE A 251 -6.71 -6.40 -10.60
C ILE A 251 -5.79 -5.67 -9.62
N GLY A 252 -4.51 -5.47 -9.93
CA GLY A 252 -3.57 -4.73 -9.08
C GLY A 252 -4.02 -3.29 -8.84
N GLU A 253 -4.45 -2.57 -9.88
CA GLU A 253 -5.01 -1.22 -9.73
C GLU A 253 -6.32 -1.21 -8.92
N THR A 254 -7.18 -2.23 -9.10
CA THR A 254 -8.44 -2.34 -8.35
C THR A 254 -8.18 -2.58 -6.86
N GLU A 255 -7.11 -3.28 -6.51
CA GLU A 255 -6.68 -3.43 -5.13
C GLU A 255 -6.36 -2.07 -4.50
N MET A 256 -5.57 -1.23 -5.17
CA MET A 256 -5.21 0.10 -4.68
C MET A 256 -6.45 0.95 -4.37
N VAL A 257 -7.48 0.83 -5.21
CA VAL A 257 -8.75 1.56 -5.03
C VAL A 257 -9.59 1.01 -3.88
N LEU A 258 -9.77 -0.31 -3.81
CA LEU A 258 -10.60 -0.94 -2.78
C LEU A 258 -10.03 -0.79 -1.38
N HIS A 259 -8.71 -0.69 -1.27
CA HIS A 259 -8.01 -0.45 0.01
C HIS A 259 -7.75 1.03 0.28
N GLU A 260 -8.31 1.92 -0.54
CA GLU A 260 -8.18 3.37 -0.41
C GLU A 260 -6.72 3.85 -0.39
N ARG A 261 -5.85 3.16 -1.12
CA ARG A 261 -4.44 3.49 -1.31
C ARG A 261 -4.23 4.49 -2.47
N SER A 262 -5.23 4.66 -3.33
CA SER A 262 -5.23 5.58 -4.48
C SER A 262 -6.27 6.67 -4.34
N GLU A 263 -5.92 7.90 -4.70
CA GLU A 263 -6.84 9.03 -4.73
C GLU A 263 -7.90 8.88 -5.84
N PRO A 264 -9.16 9.28 -5.61
CA PRO A 264 -10.23 9.14 -6.60
C PRO A 264 -9.92 9.81 -7.94
N GLY A 265 -9.24 10.95 -7.92
CA GLY A 265 -8.83 11.67 -9.14
C GLY A 265 -7.80 10.90 -9.97
N LYS A 266 -6.81 10.30 -9.32
CA LYS A 266 -5.79 9.46 -9.98
C LYS A 266 -6.39 8.19 -10.54
N HIS A 267 -7.28 7.55 -9.78
CA HIS A 267 -8.01 6.37 -10.25
C HIS A 267 -8.80 6.64 -11.53
N LEU A 268 -9.43 7.79 -11.65
CA LEU A 268 -10.17 8.15 -12.87
C LEU A 268 -9.26 8.24 -14.08
N LEU A 269 -8.07 8.86 -13.94
CA LEU A 269 -7.09 8.96 -15.01
C LEU A 269 -6.52 7.59 -15.41
N THR A 270 -6.17 6.76 -14.42
CA THR A 270 -5.68 5.41 -14.64
C THR A 270 -6.73 4.53 -15.31
N SER A 271 -7.98 4.61 -14.87
CA SER A 271 -9.11 3.89 -15.48
C SER A 271 -9.34 4.28 -16.94
N ALA A 272 -9.21 5.57 -17.29
CA ALA A 272 -9.30 6.04 -18.66
C ALA A 272 -8.16 5.50 -19.55
N SER A 273 -6.93 5.45 -19.01
CA SER A 273 -5.79 4.82 -19.68
C SER A 273 -6.03 3.32 -19.93
N LEU A 274 -6.44 2.58 -18.90
CA LEU A 274 -6.76 1.16 -19.00
C LEU A 274 -7.90 0.90 -20.01
N GLN A 275 -8.93 1.75 -20.03
CA GLN A 275 -10.03 1.66 -21.00
C GLN A 275 -9.53 1.76 -22.45
N THR A 276 -8.51 2.57 -22.71
CA THR A 276 -7.88 2.66 -24.03
C THR A 276 -7.26 1.32 -24.44
N HIS A 277 -6.52 0.68 -23.51
CA HIS A 277 -5.95 -0.65 -23.75
C HIS A 277 -7.04 -1.73 -23.92
N VAL A 278 -8.09 -1.69 -23.09
CA VAL A 278 -9.26 -2.59 -23.23
C VAL A 278 -9.91 -2.44 -24.61
N SER A 279 -10.13 -1.21 -25.06
CA SER A 279 -10.75 -0.96 -26.37
C SER A 279 -9.88 -1.45 -27.54
N ARG A 280 -8.55 -1.35 -27.41
CA ARG A 280 -7.60 -1.82 -28.40
C ARG A 280 -7.54 -3.35 -28.49
N LEU A 281 -7.50 -4.03 -27.33
CA LEU A 281 -7.37 -5.49 -27.26
C LEU A 281 -8.73 -6.22 -27.42
N ASN A 282 -9.86 -5.52 -27.20
CA ASN A 282 -11.20 -6.07 -27.34
C ASN A 282 -12.02 -5.28 -28.38
N PRO A 283 -11.63 -5.30 -29.67
CA PRO A 283 -12.38 -4.60 -30.69
C PRO A 283 -13.81 -5.13 -30.77
N LYS A 284 -14.79 -4.25 -31.08
CA LYS A 284 -16.15 -4.69 -31.32
C LYS A 284 -16.15 -5.64 -32.53
N PRO A 285 -16.75 -6.85 -32.41
CA PRO A 285 -16.82 -7.75 -33.54
C PRO A 285 -17.58 -7.04 -34.66
N ALA A 286 -17.04 -7.10 -35.88
CA ALA A 286 -17.81 -6.73 -37.08
C ALA A 286 -19.02 -7.68 -37.21
N GLU A 287 -20.13 -7.22 -37.78
CA GLU A 287 -21.36 -8.01 -37.90
C GLU A 287 -21.15 -9.38 -38.59
N ASP A 288 -20.14 -9.49 -39.47
CA ASP A 288 -19.75 -10.69 -40.19
C ASP A 288 -18.51 -11.42 -39.64
N ALA A 289 -17.97 -11.01 -38.46
CA ALA A 289 -16.78 -11.64 -37.94
C ALA A 289 -17.05 -13.03 -37.36
N PRO A 290 -16.16 -14.02 -37.56
CA PRO A 290 -16.27 -15.31 -36.92
C PRO A 290 -16.35 -15.14 -35.39
N ARG A 291 -17.20 -15.93 -34.74
CA ARG A 291 -17.36 -15.90 -33.30
C ARG A 291 -15.98 -16.12 -32.63
N PRO A 292 -15.63 -15.31 -31.62
CA PRO A 292 -14.35 -15.51 -30.91
C PRO A 292 -14.27 -16.91 -30.32
N PRO A 293 -13.06 -17.47 -30.18
CA PRO A 293 -12.87 -18.79 -29.56
C PRO A 293 -13.52 -18.87 -28.19
N SER A 294 -14.00 -20.06 -27.82
CA SER A 294 -14.67 -20.30 -26.53
C SER A 294 -13.81 -19.98 -25.30
N ASP A 295 -12.50 -19.90 -25.47
CA ASP A 295 -11.54 -19.65 -24.40
C ASP A 295 -10.95 -18.22 -24.43
N SER A 296 -11.53 -17.32 -25.24
CA SER A 296 -11.04 -15.94 -25.29
C SER A 296 -11.51 -15.15 -24.08
N LEU A 297 -10.55 -14.52 -23.40
CA LEU A 297 -10.84 -13.54 -22.35
C LEU A 297 -11.33 -12.25 -22.99
N ARG A 298 -12.49 -11.79 -22.56
CA ARG A 298 -13.06 -10.49 -22.95
C ARG A 298 -13.21 -9.60 -21.72
N ILE A 299 -12.63 -8.42 -21.79
CA ILE A 299 -12.70 -7.41 -20.73
C ILE A 299 -13.68 -6.31 -21.16
N THR A 300 -14.54 -5.87 -20.25
CA THR A 300 -15.48 -4.77 -20.44
C THR A 300 -15.33 -3.74 -19.33
N PHE A 301 -15.38 -2.46 -19.72
CA PHE A 301 -15.35 -1.33 -18.77
C PHE A 301 -16.79 -0.93 -18.45
N GLU A 302 -17.12 -0.77 -17.17
CA GLU A 302 -18.46 -0.48 -16.70
C GLU A 302 -18.48 0.27 -15.36
N LYS A 303 -19.64 0.90 -15.11
CA LYS A 303 -19.96 1.44 -13.78
C LYS A 303 -20.57 0.33 -12.93
N ASP A 304 -20.05 0.11 -11.74
CA ASP A 304 -20.52 -0.94 -10.84
C ASP A 304 -20.72 -0.42 -9.40
N LEU A 305 -21.31 -1.28 -8.56
CA LEU A 305 -21.59 -1.00 -7.16
C LEU A 305 -20.39 -1.32 -6.28
N THR A 306 -20.10 -0.45 -5.32
CA THR A 306 -19.08 -0.69 -4.27
C THR A 306 -19.57 -1.64 -3.17
N LEU A 307 -20.43 -2.61 -3.55
CA LEU A 307 -20.96 -3.63 -2.64
C LEU A 307 -20.05 -4.86 -2.67
N ALA A 308 -19.58 -5.27 -1.51
CA ALA A 308 -18.67 -6.41 -1.40
C ALA A 308 -19.36 -7.72 -1.83
N LEU A 309 -18.81 -8.38 -2.87
CA LEU A 309 -19.19 -9.72 -3.32
C LEU A 309 -20.70 -9.89 -3.60
N TYR A 310 -21.45 -8.83 -3.98
CA TYR A 310 -22.90 -8.90 -4.07
C TYR A 310 -23.41 -9.91 -5.10
N ARG A 311 -22.63 -10.19 -6.16
CA ARG A 311 -22.96 -11.22 -7.16
C ARG A 311 -22.85 -12.65 -6.63
N HIS A 312 -22.09 -12.84 -5.56
CA HIS A 312 -21.79 -14.13 -4.93
C HIS A 312 -22.52 -14.33 -3.61
N TRP A 313 -23.30 -13.34 -3.17
CA TRP A 313 -24.01 -13.33 -1.89
C TRP A 313 -25.48 -12.95 -2.07
N SER A 314 -26.23 -12.80 -0.99
CA SER A 314 -27.51 -12.12 -1.02
C SER A 314 -27.31 -10.61 -1.03
N LEU A 315 -28.22 -9.87 -1.63
CA LEU A 315 -28.12 -8.41 -1.70
C LEU A 315 -28.13 -7.78 -0.29
N VAL A 316 -28.95 -8.30 0.62
CA VAL A 316 -29.04 -7.82 2.02
C VAL A 316 -27.73 -8.05 2.75
N GLU A 317 -27.13 -9.24 2.67
CA GLU A 317 -25.88 -9.54 3.35
C GLU A 317 -24.71 -8.72 2.75
N SER A 318 -24.64 -8.58 1.44
CA SER A 318 -23.65 -7.73 0.82
C SER A 318 -23.77 -6.26 1.27
N MET A 319 -25.01 -5.72 1.33
CA MET A 319 -25.26 -4.36 1.82
C MET A 319 -24.85 -4.21 3.31
N ARG A 320 -25.12 -5.22 4.14
CA ARG A 320 -24.78 -5.21 5.57
C ARG A 320 -23.27 -5.22 5.80
N HIS A 321 -22.53 -6.01 5.02
CA HIS A 321 -21.11 -6.23 5.19
C HIS A 321 -20.23 -5.32 4.30
N SER A 322 -20.84 -4.37 3.56
CA SER A 322 -20.09 -3.34 2.83
C SER A 322 -19.86 -2.11 3.72
N PRO A 323 -18.62 -1.77 4.11
CA PRO A 323 -18.33 -0.76 5.11
C PRO A 323 -18.95 0.61 4.83
N HIS A 324 -18.92 1.09 3.57
CA HIS A 324 -19.48 2.38 3.18
C HIS A 324 -20.99 2.46 3.41
N LEU A 325 -21.72 1.47 2.93
CA LEU A 325 -23.18 1.44 3.06
C LEU A 325 -23.60 1.16 4.51
N ALA A 326 -22.94 0.21 5.16
CA ALA A 326 -23.18 -0.10 6.57
C ALA A 326 -23.02 1.13 7.46
N THR A 327 -21.99 1.95 7.20
CA THR A 327 -21.72 3.19 7.92
C THR A 327 -22.76 4.27 7.63
N ALA A 328 -23.12 4.49 6.38
CA ALA A 328 -24.09 5.50 5.97
C ALA A 328 -25.49 5.25 6.57
N LEU A 329 -25.91 4.00 6.60
CA LEU A 329 -27.19 3.58 7.17
C LEU A 329 -27.13 3.28 8.67
N ARG A 330 -25.93 3.08 9.25
CA ARG A 330 -25.68 2.62 10.64
C ARG A 330 -26.35 1.26 10.92
N LEU A 331 -26.04 0.27 10.10
CA LEU A 331 -26.73 -1.03 10.10
C LEU A 331 -26.56 -1.83 11.39
N TRP A 332 -25.60 -1.51 12.24
CA TRP A 332 -25.47 -2.08 13.58
C TRP A 332 -26.56 -1.63 14.58
N THR A 333 -27.46 -0.74 14.17
CA THR A 333 -28.58 -0.27 14.98
C THR A 333 -29.92 -0.75 14.41
N LEU A 334 -30.92 -0.97 15.29
CA LEU A 334 -32.29 -1.31 14.88
C LEU A 334 -32.90 -0.23 13.94
N LYS A 335 -32.51 1.04 14.13
CA LYS A 335 -32.95 2.14 13.26
C LYS A 335 -32.32 2.02 11.87
N GLY A 336 -31.05 1.63 11.81
CA GLY A 336 -30.34 1.41 10.54
C GLY A 336 -30.94 0.24 9.75
N GLU A 337 -31.26 -0.85 10.41
CA GLU A 337 -31.95 -2.01 9.80
C GLU A 337 -33.31 -1.58 9.20
N LYS A 338 -34.10 -0.78 9.92
CA LYS A 338 -35.36 -0.24 9.39
C LYS A 338 -35.11 0.63 8.15
N ARG A 339 -34.09 1.48 8.18
CA ARG A 339 -33.73 2.31 7.02
C ARG A 339 -33.30 1.47 5.80
N LEU A 340 -32.62 0.34 6.01
CA LEU A 340 -32.30 -0.58 4.92
C LEU A 340 -33.57 -1.18 4.33
N HIS A 341 -34.52 -1.64 5.18
CA HIS A 341 -35.79 -2.16 4.70
C HIS A 341 -36.64 -1.10 3.98
N GLU A 342 -36.64 0.14 4.45
CA GLU A 342 -37.28 1.27 3.77
C GLU A 342 -36.65 1.54 2.39
N LEU A 343 -35.30 1.54 2.30
CA LEU A 343 -34.59 1.69 1.05
C LEU A 343 -34.99 0.59 0.04
N LEU A 344 -34.98 -0.68 0.46
CA LEU A 344 -35.38 -1.81 -0.39
C LEU A 344 -36.84 -1.70 -0.85
N ALA A 345 -37.75 -1.31 0.05
CA ALA A 345 -39.17 -1.12 -0.28
C ALA A 345 -39.38 0.04 -1.27
N GLU A 346 -38.66 1.15 -1.08
CA GLU A 346 -38.75 2.30 -2.03
C GLU A 346 -38.13 2.01 -3.40
N MET A 347 -37.25 1.05 -3.50
CA MET A 347 -36.75 0.52 -4.77
C MET A 347 -37.70 -0.49 -5.41
N GLY A 348 -38.77 -0.88 -4.71
CA GLY A 348 -39.69 -1.92 -5.18
C GLY A 348 -39.10 -3.33 -5.12
N LEU A 349 -38.06 -3.54 -4.29
CA LEU A 349 -37.40 -4.84 -4.15
C LEU A 349 -38.04 -5.65 -3.01
N PRO A 350 -38.73 -6.78 -3.31
CA PRO A 350 -39.26 -7.64 -2.27
C PRO A 350 -38.15 -8.21 -1.40
N LEU A 351 -38.31 -8.16 -0.06
CA LEU A 351 -37.29 -8.62 0.88
C LEU A 351 -36.94 -10.11 0.70
N ALA A 352 -37.89 -10.92 0.30
CA ALA A 352 -37.68 -12.34 -0.04
C ALA A 352 -36.69 -12.49 -1.22
N GLN A 353 -36.79 -11.64 -2.24
CA GLN A 353 -35.83 -11.62 -3.35
C GLN A 353 -34.44 -11.17 -2.93
N CYS A 354 -34.36 -10.16 -2.05
CA CYS A 354 -33.09 -9.61 -1.59
C CYS A 354 -32.31 -10.53 -0.63
N ARG A 355 -33.00 -11.48 0.03
CA ARG A 355 -32.39 -12.45 0.96
C ARG A 355 -31.89 -13.73 0.29
N GLN A 356 -32.31 -14.02 -0.92
CA GLN A 356 -31.77 -15.14 -1.69
C GLN A 356 -30.47 -14.76 -2.39
N LEU A 357 -29.74 -15.76 -2.90
CA LEU A 357 -28.53 -15.49 -3.69
C LEU A 357 -28.86 -14.57 -4.85
N TYR A 358 -27.99 -13.60 -5.14
CA TYR A 358 -28.18 -12.61 -6.20
C TYR A 358 -28.44 -13.26 -7.56
N CYS A 359 -27.77 -14.37 -7.88
CA CYS A 359 -28.02 -15.13 -9.12
C CYS A 359 -29.43 -15.74 -9.20
N GLY A 360 -30.08 -15.99 -8.07
CA GLY A 360 -31.45 -16.50 -7.96
C GLY A 360 -32.54 -15.42 -7.98
N MET A 361 -32.16 -14.13 -7.91
CA MET A 361 -33.12 -13.02 -8.02
C MET A 361 -33.70 -12.92 -9.42
N ASP A 362 -34.88 -12.35 -9.51
CA ASP A 362 -35.52 -12.02 -10.79
C ASP A 362 -34.59 -11.19 -11.68
N VAL A 363 -34.56 -11.54 -12.99
CA VAL A 363 -33.63 -10.93 -13.96
C VAL A 363 -33.94 -9.44 -14.18
N GLU A 364 -35.20 -9.03 -14.16
CA GLU A 364 -35.60 -7.63 -14.33
C GLU A 364 -35.14 -6.79 -13.13
N LEU A 365 -35.31 -7.32 -11.92
CA LEU A 365 -34.86 -6.67 -10.70
C LEU A 365 -33.33 -6.53 -10.67
N ARG A 366 -32.60 -7.57 -11.09
CA ARG A 366 -31.12 -7.52 -11.18
C ARG A 366 -30.65 -6.45 -12.18
N ASN A 367 -31.22 -6.43 -13.36
CA ASN A 367 -30.85 -5.48 -14.41
C ASN A 367 -31.22 -4.04 -14.07
N GLY A 368 -32.26 -3.84 -13.26
CA GLY A 368 -32.74 -2.53 -12.79
C GLY A 368 -32.03 -2.01 -11.57
N LEU A 369 -31.28 -2.85 -10.82
CA LEU A 369 -30.73 -2.54 -9.51
C LEU A 369 -29.89 -1.25 -9.46
N GLN A 370 -28.97 -1.06 -10.41
CA GLN A 370 -28.13 0.14 -10.46
C GLN A 370 -28.95 1.42 -10.61
N LYS A 371 -29.91 1.46 -11.55
CA LYS A 371 -30.79 2.61 -11.78
C LYS A 371 -31.68 2.92 -10.57
N MET A 372 -32.19 1.87 -9.91
CA MET A 372 -33.00 2.02 -8.70
C MET A 372 -32.19 2.62 -7.54
N LEU A 373 -30.94 2.19 -7.36
CA LEU A 373 -30.04 2.72 -6.36
C LEU A 373 -29.60 4.16 -6.68
N GLU A 374 -29.29 4.48 -7.94
CA GLU A 374 -28.91 5.85 -8.35
C GLU A 374 -29.98 6.88 -7.95
N GLY A 375 -31.24 6.56 -8.11
CA GLY A 375 -32.36 7.45 -7.73
C GLY A 375 -32.52 7.64 -6.22
N LYS A 376 -31.78 6.91 -5.38
CA LYS A 376 -31.89 6.96 -3.90
C LYS A 376 -30.63 7.41 -3.18
N THR A 377 -29.52 7.57 -3.88
CA THR A 377 -28.21 7.93 -3.30
C THR A 377 -28.28 9.21 -2.44
N ASP A 378 -28.87 10.27 -2.96
CA ASP A 378 -28.93 11.56 -2.27
C ASP A 378 -29.82 11.50 -1.03
N LYS A 379 -30.97 10.85 -1.11
CA LYS A 379 -31.93 10.72 -0.01
C LYS A 379 -31.32 9.99 1.20
N TYR A 380 -30.56 8.93 0.95
CA TYR A 380 -29.99 8.08 1.98
C TYR A 380 -28.55 8.45 2.35
N GLY A 381 -27.95 9.44 1.66
CA GLY A 381 -26.58 9.89 1.86
C GLY A 381 -25.54 8.82 1.46
N LEU A 382 -25.82 8.05 0.42
CA LEU A 382 -24.97 6.96 -0.08
C LEU A 382 -23.89 7.52 -1.02
N LYS A 383 -22.97 8.28 -0.47
CA LYS A 383 -21.81 8.76 -1.23
C LYS A 383 -20.94 7.57 -1.64
N ASN A 384 -20.29 7.65 -2.81
CA ASN A 384 -19.31 6.66 -3.30
C ASN A 384 -19.88 5.23 -3.46
N LEU A 385 -21.20 5.11 -3.73
CA LEU A 385 -21.84 3.80 -3.96
C LEU A 385 -21.48 3.20 -5.32
N PHE A 386 -21.00 4.02 -6.24
CA PHE A 386 -20.64 3.61 -7.60
C PHE A 386 -19.18 3.95 -7.88
N PHE A 387 -18.52 3.07 -8.61
CA PHE A 387 -17.18 3.31 -9.14
C PHE A 387 -17.05 2.75 -10.56
N MET A 388 -16.09 3.27 -11.30
CA MET A 388 -15.76 2.74 -12.62
C MET A 388 -14.83 1.57 -12.46
N THR A 389 -15.16 0.43 -13.05
CA THR A 389 -14.43 -0.82 -12.89
C THR A 389 -14.44 -1.64 -14.17
N PHE A 390 -13.79 -2.77 -14.12
CA PHE A 390 -13.69 -3.71 -15.23
C PHE A 390 -14.25 -5.06 -14.83
N SER A 391 -14.83 -5.74 -15.80
CA SER A 391 -15.24 -7.13 -15.64
C SER A 391 -14.73 -7.99 -16.77
N ALA A 392 -14.43 -9.24 -16.45
CA ALA A 392 -13.92 -10.23 -17.36
C ALA A 392 -14.95 -11.33 -17.62
N THR A 393 -15.00 -11.81 -18.85
CA THR A 393 -15.79 -12.97 -19.26
C THR A 393 -14.86 -13.91 -20.03
N LEU A 394 -14.74 -15.15 -19.58
CA LEU A 394 -13.97 -16.19 -20.27
C LEU A 394 -14.96 -17.13 -21.00
N GLY A 395 -15.00 -17.02 -22.32
CA GLY A 395 -15.93 -17.80 -23.14
C GLY A 395 -17.39 -17.66 -22.72
N PHE A 396 -18.02 -18.75 -22.32
CA PHE A 396 -19.41 -18.79 -21.84
C PHE A 396 -19.53 -18.82 -20.30
N ARG A 397 -18.44 -18.62 -19.57
CA ARG A 397 -18.45 -18.61 -18.10
C ARG A 397 -19.15 -17.35 -17.58
N ALA A 398 -19.47 -17.40 -16.29
CA ALA A 398 -20.05 -16.25 -15.60
C ALA A 398 -19.11 -15.04 -15.67
N ARG A 399 -19.70 -13.86 -15.80
CA ARG A 399 -19.01 -12.59 -15.74
C ARG A 399 -18.51 -12.34 -14.31
N MET A 400 -17.25 -12.00 -14.18
CA MET A 400 -16.57 -11.72 -12.91
C MET A 400 -16.06 -10.29 -12.90
N CYS A 401 -16.21 -9.59 -11.77
CA CYS A 401 -15.69 -8.25 -11.59
C CYS A 401 -14.26 -8.29 -11.04
N ALA A 402 -13.44 -7.28 -11.35
CA ALA A 402 -12.08 -7.16 -10.79
C ALA A 402 -12.10 -7.12 -9.27
N SER A 403 -13.09 -6.44 -8.65
CA SER A 403 -13.27 -6.40 -7.21
C SER A 403 -13.49 -7.78 -6.56
N ASP A 404 -14.18 -8.70 -7.25
CA ASP A 404 -14.42 -10.04 -6.74
C ASP A 404 -13.10 -10.84 -6.69
N TYR A 405 -12.21 -10.65 -7.68
CA TYR A 405 -10.86 -11.23 -7.67
C TYR A 405 -10.00 -10.67 -6.54
N VAL A 406 -10.04 -9.35 -6.32
CA VAL A 406 -9.31 -8.72 -5.21
C VAL A 406 -9.77 -9.30 -3.89
N HIS A 407 -11.08 -9.33 -3.64
CA HIS A 407 -11.62 -9.87 -2.41
C HIS A 407 -11.23 -11.34 -2.17
N ALA A 408 -11.29 -12.16 -3.20
CA ALA A 408 -10.96 -13.58 -3.09
C ALA A 408 -9.47 -13.81 -2.87
N ALA A 409 -8.60 -13.18 -3.67
CA ALA A 409 -7.16 -13.40 -3.61
C ALA A 409 -6.56 -12.88 -2.29
N VAL A 410 -6.97 -11.69 -1.82
CA VAL A 410 -6.51 -11.15 -0.53
C VAL A 410 -6.92 -12.04 0.63
N SER A 411 -8.14 -12.63 0.62
CA SER A 411 -8.55 -13.54 1.69
C SER A 411 -7.79 -14.86 1.69
N LEU A 412 -7.37 -15.34 0.52
CA LEU A 412 -6.50 -16.53 0.41
C LEU A 412 -5.09 -16.23 0.88
N LEU A 413 -4.60 -15.04 0.62
CA LEU A 413 -3.28 -14.59 1.05
C LEU A 413 -3.19 -14.53 2.58
N GLU A 414 -4.22 -13.99 3.25
CA GLU A 414 -4.27 -13.79 4.69
C GLU A 414 -5.19 -14.80 5.41
N ARG A 415 -5.08 -16.09 5.08
CA ARG A 415 -5.90 -17.11 5.74
C ARG A 415 -5.73 -17.12 7.25
N PRO A 416 -6.83 -17.37 8.00
CA PRO A 416 -6.78 -17.48 9.46
C PRO A 416 -6.16 -18.78 9.96
N ASP A 417 -6.07 -19.83 9.12
CA ASP A 417 -5.58 -21.14 9.51
C ASP A 417 -4.05 -21.14 9.60
N SER A 418 -3.52 -21.50 10.77
CA SER A 418 -2.11 -21.42 11.12
C SER A 418 -1.25 -22.57 10.56
N ASP A 419 -1.87 -23.64 10.04
CA ASP A 419 -1.17 -24.87 9.68
C ASP A 419 -0.54 -24.83 8.27
N GLU A 420 -0.89 -23.85 7.45
CA GLU A 420 -0.36 -23.70 6.10
C GLU A 420 0.81 -22.70 6.05
N SER A 421 1.84 -23.05 5.29
CA SER A 421 2.99 -22.14 5.12
C SER A 421 2.59 -20.87 4.39
N PRO A 422 3.22 -19.71 4.69
CA PRO A 422 2.99 -18.47 3.94
C PRO A 422 3.13 -18.64 2.43
N THR A 423 4.08 -19.45 1.99
CA THR A 423 4.30 -19.77 0.56
C THR A 423 3.07 -20.42 -0.07
N THR A 424 2.38 -21.32 0.64
CA THR A 424 1.15 -21.95 0.15
C THR A 424 0.04 -20.94 -0.03
N CYS A 425 -0.13 -20.01 0.94
CA CYS A 425 -1.12 -18.92 0.84
C CYS A 425 -0.83 -18.02 -0.37
N PHE A 426 0.44 -17.68 -0.60
CA PHE A 426 0.86 -16.89 -1.76
C PHE A 426 0.55 -17.61 -3.08
N LEU A 427 0.86 -18.90 -3.18
CA LEU A 427 0.59 -19.70 -4.39
C LEU A 427 -0.92 -19.84 -4.64
N ASP A 428 -1.72 -20.07 -3.62
CA ASP A 428 -3.18 -20.16 -3.76
C ASP A 428 -3.80 -18.79 -4.18
N ALA A 429 -3.31 -17.68 -3.63
CA ALA A 429 -3.72 -16.34 -4.06
C ALA A 429 -3.32 -16.10 -5.53
N ALA A 430 -2.12 -16.52 -5.93
CA ALA A 430 -1.68 -16.45 -7.32
C ALA A 430 -2.51 -17.37 -8.24
N ASP A 431 -2.89 -18.56 -7.77
CA ASP A 431 -3.75 -19.51 -8.51
C ASP A 431 -5.19 -19.01 -8.64
N ALA A 432 -5.70 -18.25 -7.67
CA ALA A 432 -7.02 -17.62 -7.77
C ALA A 432 -7.12 -16.60 -8.91
N LEU A 433 -5.98 -16.03 -9.34
CA LEU A 433 -5.92 -15.12 -10.50
C LEU A 433 -5.96 -15.86 -11.84
N ASP A 434 -5.81 -17.18 -11.82
CA ASP A 434 -5.91 -18.00 -13.01
C ASP A 434 -7.37 -18.28 -13.36
N LEU A 435 -7.81 -17.71 -14.47
CA LEU A 435 -9.19 -17.87 -15.00
C LEU A 435 -9.57 -19.34 -15.27
N THR A 436 -8.58 -20.24 -15.34
CA THR A 436 -8.83 -21.67 -15.56
C THR A 436 -9.14 -22.43 -14.27
N LYS A 437 -8.88 -21.82 -13.08
CA LYS A 437 -9.05 -22.44 -11.75
C LYS A 437 -10.20 -21.78 -10.91
N PRO A 438 -11.44 -21.84 -11.35
CA PRO A 438 -12.57 -21.15 -10.68
C PRO A 438 -12.85 -21.67 -9.26
N GLU A 439 -12.44 -22.93 -8.92
CA GLU A 439 -12.63 -23.47 -7.60
C GLU A 439 -11.75 -22.80 -6.53
N VAL A 440 -10.54 -22.38 -6.90
CA VAL A 440 -9.66 -21.64 -5.98
C VAL A 440 -10.24 -20.26 -5.70
N LEU A 441 -10.69 -19.57 -6.75
CA LEU A 441 -11.40 -18.29 -6.63
C LEU A 441 -12.65 -18.43 -5.75
N GLY A 442 -13.45 -19.50 -5.94
CA GLY A 442 -14.63 -19.80 -5.13
C GLY A 442 -14.31 -19.97 -3.65
N ARG A 443 -13.21 -20.69 -3.31
CA ARG A 443 -12.75 -20.81 -1.92
C ARG A 443 -12.42 -19.44 -1.31
N GLY A 444 -11.71 -18.60 -2.06
CA GLY A 444 -11.37 -17.24 -1.64
C GLY A 444 -12.61 -16.39 -1.37
N ILE A 445 -13.62 -16.47 -2.24
CA ILE A 445 -14.91 -15.74 -2.07
C ILE A 445 -15.60 -16.17 -0.77
N GLU A 446 -15.69 -17.47 -0.49
CA GLU A 446 -16.32 -17.96 0.74
C GLU A 446 -15.55 -17.55 1.99
N LEU A 447 -14.23 -17.61 1.94
CA LEU A 447 -13.37 -17.15 3.04
C LEU A 447 -13.54 -15.64 3.29
N ARG A 448 -13.63 -14.85 2.23
CA ARG A 448 -13.85 -13.40 2.35
C ARG A 448 -15.21 -13.06 2.97
N LYS A 449 -16.26 -13.80 2.66
CA LYS A 449 -17.57 -13.63 3.33
C LYS A 449 -17.45 -13.84 4.83
N GLN A 450 -16.82 -14.94 5.27
CA GLN A 450 -16.60 -15.21 6.69
C GLN A 450 -15.79 -14.09 7.37
N GLN A 451 -14.75 -13.60 6.73
CA GLN A 451 -13.93 -12.50 7.22
C GLN A 451 -14.76 -11.20 7.37
N LEU A 452 -15.55 -10.83 6.36
CA LEU A 452 -16.41 -9.65 6.41
C LEU A 452 -17.48 -9.75 7.51
N GLU A 453 -18.05 -10.93 7.71
CA GLU A 453 -18.97 -11.20 8.83
C GLU A 453 -18.29 -11.05 10.18
N ALA A 454 -17.07 -11.59 10.33
CA ALA A 454 -16.29 -11.46 11.55
C ALA A 454 -15.95 -9.98 11.85
N ILE A 455 -15.52 -9.24 10.84
CA ILE A 455 -15.24 -7.81 10.95
C ILE A 455 -16.49 -7.03 11.38
N TYR A 456 -17.62 -7.27 10.74
CA TYR A 456 -18.87 -6.59 11.08
C TYR A 456 -19.29 -6.86 12.53
N ARG A 457 -19.24 -8.13 12.98
CA ARG A 457 -19.55 -8.51 14.38
C ARG A 457 -18.61 -7.82 15.37
N GLN A 458 -17.32 -7.74 15.05
CA GLN A 458 -16.34 -7.07 15.92
C GLN A 458 -16.58 -5.57 16.00
N VAL A 459 -16.87 -4.90 14.86
CA VAL A 459 -17.24 -3.48 14.85
C VAL A 459 -18.50 -3.22 15.66
N GLN A 460 -19.52 -4.06 15.52
CA GLN A 460 -20.74 -3.96 16.33
C GLN A 460 -20.42 -4.10 17.83
N THR A 461 -19.58 -5.05 18.21
CA THR A 461 -19.14 -5.23 19.61
C THR A 461 -18.44 -3.99 20.14
N PHE A 462 -17.51 -3.40 19.37
CA PHE A 462 -16.81 -2.18 19.76
C PHE A 462 -17.76 -1.01 20.01
N LEU A 463 -18.82 -0.87 19.20
CA LEU A 463 -19.79 0.22 19.33
C LEU A 463 -20.78 -0.01 20.46
N ASP A 464 -21.32 -1.23 20.59
CA ASP A 464 -22.32 -1.58 21.60
C ASP A 464 -21.73 -1.52 23.02
N MET A 465 -20.46 -1.93 23.17
CA MET A 465 -19.75 -1.91 24.46
C MET A 465 -18.94 -0.64 24.69
N ASN A 466 -18.99 0.36 23.78
CA ASN A 466 -18.23 1.61 23.85
C ASN A 466 -16.72 1.37 24.07
N GLN A 467 -16.16 0.39 23.40
CA GLN A 467 -14.74 0.00 23.53
C GLN A 467 -13.79 0.91 22.74
N VAL A 468 -14.29 1.83 21.90
CA VAL A 468 -13.48 2.85 21.25
C VAL A 468 -13.32 4.05 22.19
N ILE A 469 -12.13 4.18 22.78
CA ILE A 469 -11.82 5.20 23.80
C ILE A 469 -10.98 6.32 23.19
N CYS A 470 -11.18 7.55 23.67
CA CYS A 470 -10.33 8.69 23.32
C CYS A 470 -9.13 8.74 24.29
N ALA A 471 -7.94 8.47 23.79
CA ALA A 471 -6.67 8.48 24.55
C ALA A 471 -5.88 9.81 24.35
N GLY A 472 -6.56 10.92 24.24
CA GLY A 472 -5.96 12.25 24.02
C GLY A 472 -5.82 12.57 22.52
N PRO A 473 -4.65 12.35 21.88
CA PRO A 473 -4.42 12.70 20.49
C PRO A 473 -4.96 11.64 19.49
N PHE A 474 -5.39 10.47 19.95
CA PHE A 474 -5.92 9.40 19.10
C PHE A 474 -7.08 8.65 19.77
N LEU A 475 -7.83 7.91 18.97
CA LEU A 475 -8.79 6.91 19.40
C LEU A 475 -8.06 5.56 19.58
N TYR A 476 -8.48 4.79 20.57
CA TYR A 476 -7.90 3.49 20.85
C TYR A 476 -8.97 2.41 20.97
N ALA A 477 -8.75 1.26 20.37
CA ALA A 477 -9.57 0.07 20.52
C ALA A 477 -8.70 -1.19 20.56
N THR A 478 -9.15 -2.22 21.27
CA THR A 478 -8.43 -3.48 21.36
C THR A 478 -9.35 -4.67 21.18
N VAL A 479 -8.94 -5.64 20.38
CA VAL A 479 -9.61 -6.95 20.30
C VAL A 479 -9.20 -7.75 21.53
N VAL A 480 -10.20 -8.23 22.28
CA VAL A 480 -9.96 -8.98 23.52
C VAL A 480 -9.37 -10.35 23.21
N GLN A 481 -8.36 -10.75 23.98
CA GLN A 481 -7.79 -12.09 23.88
C GLN A 481 -8.87 -13.16 24.14
N GLY A 482 -8.90 -14.21 23.33
CA GLY A 482 -9.93 -15.26 23.42
C GLY A 482 -11.19 -14.97 22.59
N THR A 483 -11.26 -13.85 21.87
CA THR A 483 -12.32 -13.62 20.87
C THR A 483 -12.24 -14.70 19.79
N PRO A 484 -13.33 -15.43 19.48
CA PRO A 484 -13.30 -16.53 18.49
C PRO A 484 -12.86 -16.10 17.11
N ASP A 485 -13.20 -14.87 16.72
CA ASP A 485 -12.91 -14.29 15.41
C ASP A 485 -11.53 -13.61 15.34
N ALA A 486 -10.73 -13.55 16.44
CA ALA A 486 -9.43 -12.87 16.49
C ALA A 486 -8.45 -13.38 15.41
N ARG A 487 -8.54 -14.64 15.03
CA ARG A 487 -7.74 -15.25 13.96
C ARG A 487 -7.91 -14.57 12.60
N PHE A 488 -9.08 -13.99 12.32
CA PHE A 488 -9.32 -13.24 11.07
C PHE A 488 -8.67 -11.85 11.05
N PHE A 489 -8.19 -11.35 12.19
CA PHE A 489 -7.60 -10.02 12.33
C PHE A 489 -6.09 -10.07 12.57
N ALA A 490 -5.50 -11.25 12.63
CA ALA A 490 -4.08 -11.47 12.90
C ALA A 490 -3.21 -11.34 11.64
N ALA A 491 -3.58 -10.44 10.72
CA ALA A 491 -2.82 -10.13 9.52
C ALA A 491 -2.98 -8.64 9.16
N PRO A 492 -1.96 -8.00 8.56
CA PRO A 492 -1.92 -6.56 8.36
C PRO A 492 -3.11 -5.99 7.60
N HIS A 493 -3.46 -6.58 6.45
CA HIS A 493 -4.55 -6.09 5.62
C HIS A 493 -5.93 -6.25 6.29
N SER A 494 -6.18 -7.41 6.91
CA SER A 494 -7.43 -7.69 7.63
C SER A 494 -7.60 -6.76 8.83
N LEU A 495 -6.50 -6.48 9.53
CA LEU A 495 -6.47 -5.56 10.66
C LEU A 495 -6.72 -4.11 10.21
N ASN A 496 -6.12 -3.69 9.10
CA ASN A 496 -6.38 -2.39 8.46
C ASN A 496 -7.86 -2.22 8.10
N LEU A 497 -8.49 -3.25 7.51
CA LEU A 497 -9.91 -3.22 7.15
C LEU A 497 -10.81 -3.10 8.37
N LEU A 498 -10.53 -3.88 9.44
CA LEU A 498 -11.25 -3.77 10.71
C LEU A 498 -11.10 -2.38 11.32
N ALA A 499 -9.89 -1.83 11.34
CA ALA A 499 -9.59 -0.52 11.91
C ALA A 499 -10.28 0.60 11.13
N THR A 500 -10.22 0.58 9.80
CA THR A 500 -10.88 1.57 8.93
C THR A 500 -12.40 1.54 9.11
N PHE A 501 -13.00 0.35 9.14
CA PHE A 501 -14.44 0.24 9.37
C PHE A 501 -14.84 0.71 10.78
N THR A 502 -14.06 0.35 11.80
CA THR A 502 -14.28 0.78 13.20
C THR A 502 -14.22 2.30 13.30
N LEU A 503 -13.20 2.95 12.72
CA LEU A 503 -13.05 4.40 12.73
C LEU A 503 -14.25 5.09 12.07
N ARG A 504 -14.65 4.66 10.88
CA ARG A 504 -15.80 5.23 10.15
C ARG A 504 -17.11 5.04 10.91
N ALA A 505 -17.32 3.86 11.47
CA ALA A 505 -18.50 3.55 12.25
C ALA A 505 -18.57 4.43 13.52
N HIS A 506 -17.44 4.60 14.23
CA HIS A 506 -17.34 5.48 15.39
C HIS A 506 -17.60 6.95 15.01
N VAL A 507 -16.95 7.46 13.97
CA VAL A 507 -17.12 8.84 13.47
C VAL A 507 -18.58 9.12 13.08
N SER A 508 -19.25 8.16 12.42
CA SER A 508 -20.66 8.30 12.03
C SER A 508 -21.60 8.38 13.25
N THR A 509 -21.25 7.74 14.37
CA THR A 509 -22.05 7.64 15.58
C THR A 509 -21.72 8.76 16.58
N SER A 510 -20.45 9.19 16.63
CA SER A 510 -19.95 10.16 17.58
C SER A 510 -20.59 11.55 17.40
N ARG A 511 -20.99 12.16 18.53
CA ARG A 511 -21.47 13.56 18.59
C ARG A 511 -20.33 14.56 18.75
N SER A 512 -19.17 14.11 19.20
CA SER A 512 -18.00 14.96 19.44
C SER A 512 -17.31 15.32 18.12
N ARG A 513 -17.18 16.62 17.83
CA ARG A 513 -16.39 17.08 16.67
C ARG A 513 -14.92 16.73 16.80
N LYS A 514 -14.37 16.75 18.04
CA LYS A 514 -12.98 16.41 18.30
C LYS A 514 -12.69 14.96 17.93
N SER A 515 -13.54 14.00 18.35
CA SER A 515 -13.35 12.57 18.04
C SER A 515 -13.40 12.24 16.54
N ARG A 516 -14.01 13.10 15.71
CA ARG A 516 -14.12 12.88 14.27
C ARG A 516 -12.80 13.10 13.53
N ASN A 517 -11.92 13.92 14.09
CA ASN A 517 -10.66 14.31 13.48
C ASN A 517 -9.45 13.59 14.10
N LEU A 518 -9.70 12.57 14.94
CA LEU A 518 -8.64 11.80 15.56
C LEU A 518 -8.32 10.54 14.74
N PRO A 519 -7.05 10.16 14.64
CA PRO A 519 -6.64 8.85 14.12
C PRO A 519 -7.08 7.74 15.07
N LEU A 520 -7.13 6.50 14.57
CA LEU A 520 -7.42 5.32 15.37
C LEU A 520 -6.19 4.42 15.46
N ILE A 521 -5.88 3.98 16.67
CA ILE A 521 -4.93 2.90 16.91
C ILE A 521 -5.72 1.68 17.38
N LEU A 522 -5.60 0.58 16.66
CA LEU A 522 -6.28 -0.68 16.95
C LEU A 522 -5.27 -1.77 17.23
N THR A 523 -5.49 -2.53 18.31
CA THR A 523 -4.63 -3.66 18.67
C THR A 523 -5.38 -4.97 18.63
N THR A 524 -4.72 -6.03 18.20
CA THR A 524 -5.22 -7.41 18.22
C THR A 524 -4.15 -8.35 18.73
N PRO A 525 -4.51 -9.45 19.46
CA PRO A 525 -3.56 -10.51 19.80
C PRO A 525 -2.94 -11.10 18.51
N ASP A 526 -1.64 -11.33 18.51
CA ASP A 526 -0.98 -12.04 17.42
C ASP A 526 -1.13 -13.55 17.62
N VAL A 527 -2.14 -14.12 16.96
CA VAL A 527 -2.46 -15.56 17.06
C VAL A 527 -1.53 -16.41 16.20
N LYS A 528 -0.86 -15.83 15.21
CA LYS A 528 0.03 -16.56 14.27
C LYS A 528 1.44 -16.75 14.83
N TYR A 529 1.82 -15.96 15.81
CA TYR A 529 3.16 -16.01 16.38
C TYR A 529 3.20 -17.08 17.50
N PRO A 530 4.25 -17.93 17.57
CA PRO A 530 4.32 -18.99 18.54
C PRO A 530 4.47 -18.51 20.01
N GLU A 531 4.88 -17.27 20.21
CA GLU A 531 4.99 -16.65 21.53
C GLU A 531 3.70 -15.91 21.87
N PRO A 532 2.99 -16.28 22.96
CA PRO A 532 1.65 -15.78 23.27
C PRO A 532 1.60 -14.30 23.71
N ASP A 533 2.75 -13.65 23.87
CA ASP A 533 2.86 -12.33 24.49
C ASP A 533 3.07 -11.17 23.48
N HIS A 534 2.66 -11.38 22.22
CA HIS A 534 2.74 -10.34 21.19
C HIS A 534 1.34 -9.90 20.73
N CYS A 535 1.26 -8.63 20.34
CA CYS A 535 0.08 -8.06 19.71
C CYS A 535 0.47 -7.30 18.44
N LEU A 536 -0.44 -7.29 17.46
CA LEU A 536 -0.36 -6.41 16.32
C LEU A 536 -1.02 -5.08 16.64
N VAL A 537 -0.37 -4.00 16.31
CA VAL A 537 -0.83 -2.61 16.45
C VAL A 537 -0.96 -2.00 15.07
N CYS A 538 -2.15 -1.50 14.76
CA CYS A 538 -2.43 -0.85 13.48
C CYS A 538 -2.86 0.59 13.71
N GLY A 539 -2.30 1.52 12.92
CA GLY A 539 -2.62 2.93 12.97
C GLY A 539 -3.31 3.41 11.70
N ILE A 540 -4.52 3.97 11.84
CA ILE A 540 -5.31 4.52 10.74
C ILE A 540 -5.44 6.02 10.88
N PRO A 541 -5.14 6.82 9.82
CA PRO A 541 -5.27 8.27 9.85
C PRO A 541 -6.74 8.68 10.01
N PRO A 542 -7.01 9.95 10.41
CA PRO A 542 -8.37 10.47 10.48
C PRO A 542 -9.10 10.32 9.14
N VAL A 543 -10.43 10.18 9.20
CA VAL A 543 -11.25 10.12 7.98
C VAL A 543 -11.17 11.46 7.26
N SER A 544 -10.43 11.50 6.16
CA SER A 544 -10.29 12.65 5.26
C SER A 544 -10.70 12.25 3.86
N GLU A 545 -11.28 13.19 3.11
CA GLU A 545 -11.58 13.02 1.67
C GLU A 545 -10.38 13.48 0.80
N GLU A 546 -9.39 14.17 1.37
CA GLU A 546 -8.36 14.89 0.60
C GLU A 546 -6.97 14.23 0.64
N THR A 547 -6.63 13.51 1.71
CA THR A 547 -5.28 12.95 1.84
C THR A 547 -5.29 11.51 2.36
N HIS A 548 -4.54 10.64 1.67
CA HIS A 548 -4.30 9.25 2.08
C HIS A 548 -2.92 9.07 2.75
N LYS A 549 -2.29 10.19 3.19
CA LYS A 549 -0.98 10.17 3.85
C LYS A 549 -1.14 9.78 5.33
N ASN A 550 -0.32 8.85 5.82
CA ASN A 550 -0.35 8.34 7.19
C ASN A 550 0.93 8.70 7.95
N LEU A 551 0.78 9.44 9.05
CA LEU A 551 1.90 9.84 9.91
C LEU A 551 2.21 8.80 11.03
N LEU A 552 1.33 7.81 11.23
CA LEU A 552 1.45 6.91 12.38
C LEU A 552 2.61 5.94 12.26
N GLY A 553 3.04 5.59 11.03
CA GLY A 553 4.23 4.76 10.84
C GLY A 553 5.49 5.39 11.46
N LYS A 554 5.74 6.67 11.16
CA LYS A 554 6.88 7.40 11.75
C LYS A 554 6.73 7.63 13.25
N ALA A 555 5.49 7.86 13.71
CA ALA A 555 5.22 7.98 15.14
C ALA A 555 5.48 6.65 15.89
N PHE A 556 5.20 5.51 15.29
CA PHE A 556 5.49 4.19 15.86
C PHE A 556 7.00 3.94 15.97
N GLU A 557 7.75 4.25 14.92
CA GLU A 557 9.21 4.17 14.93
C GLU A 557 9.82 5.01 16.08
N GLN A 558 9.43 6.29 16.18
CA GLN A 558 9.92 7.18 17.23
C GLN A 558 9.48 6.72 18.64
N ALA A 559 8.28 6.18 18.79
CA ALA A 559 7.83 5.67 20.07
C ALA A 559 8.62 4.43 20.49
N ALA A 560 8.94 3.54 19.56
CA ALA A 560 9.76 2.36 19.81
C ALA A 560 11.18 2.76 20.21
N GLU A 561 11.82 3.69 19.50
CA GLU A 561 13.15 4.22 19.82
C GLU A 561 13.19 4.88 21.20
N LYS A 562 12.22 5.76 21.51
CA LYS A 562 12.15 6.51 22.76
C LYS A 562 11.95 5.62 23.98
N THR A 563 11.25 4.50 23.83
CA THR A 563 10.92 3.59 24.93
C THR A 563 11.82 2.36 25.02
N ASN A 564 12.68 2.16 24.01
CA ASN A 564 13.40 0.89 23.84
C ASN A 564 12.45 -0.33 23.90
N ALA A 565 11.22 -0.16 23.39
CA ALA A 565 10.24 -1.22 23.38
C ALA A 565 10.65 -2.32 22.39
N LYS A 566 10.36 -3.57 22.73
CA LYS A 566 10.47 -4.70 21.82
C LYS A 566 9.36 -4.59 20.77
N ALA A 567 9.50 -3.64 19.85
CA ALA A 567 8.62 -3.41 18.73
C ALA A 567 9.31 -3.92 17.46
N ASP A 568 8.63 -4.80 16.75
CA ASP A 568 9.07 -5.31 15.47
C ASP A 568 8.43 -4.47 14.36
N LEU A 569 9.23 -3.58 13.78
CA LEU A 569 8.88 -2.69 12.67
C LEU A 569 9.22 -3.31 11.31
N ASP A 570 9.12 -4.62 11.22
CA ASP A 570 9.64 -5.43 10.12
C ASP A 570 8.70 -5.48 8.90
N TYR A 571 7.44 -5.05 9.04
CA TYR A 571 6.50 -5.01 7.92
C TYR A 571 6.82 -3.87 6.94
N PHE A 572 6.62 -4.10 5.64
CA PHE A 572 6.75 -3.05 4.61
C PHE A 572 5.66 -1.98 4.73
N ASP A 573 4.45 -2.37 5.16
CA ASP A 573 3.40 -1.44 5.59
C ASP A 573 3.72 -0.87 6.97
N THR A 574 4.29 0.32 7.05
CA THR A 574 4.78 0.95 8.30
C THR A 574 3.68 1.28 9.32
N ASN A 575 2.41 1.24 8.91
CA ASN A 575 1.27 1.49 9.81
C ASN A 575 0.88 0.28 10.67
N VAL A 576 1.55 -0.86 10.49
CA VAL A 576 1.34 -2.08 11.29
C VAL A 576 2.65 -2.48 11.97
N VAL A 577 2.60 -2.68 13.27
CA VAL A 577 3.74 -3.00 14.12
C VAL A 577 3.41 -4.20 15.00
N ARG A 578 4.34 -5.13 15.17
CA ARG A 578 4.26 -6.19 16.18
C ARG A 578 4.93 -5.70 17.45
N LEU A 579 4.23 -5.80 18.57
CA LEU A 579 4.66 -5.26 19.85
C LEU A 579 4.53 -6.31 20.96
N SER A 580 5.50 -6.39 21.87
CA SER A 580 5.36 -7.16 23.11
C SER A 580 4.25 -6.58 23.99
N VAL A 581 3.39 -7.41 24.52
CA VAL A 581 2.28 -7.00 25.43
C VAL A 581 2.81 -6.29 26.67
N GLU A 582 3.99 -6.67 27.17
CA GLU A 582 4.64 -6.05 28.34
C GLU A 582 5.01 -4.57 28.08
N ASP A 583 5.46 -4.25 26.88
CA ASP A 583 5.92 -2.91 26.52
C ASP A 583 4.80 -2.00 26.02
N ARG A 584 3.58 -2.56 25.82
CA ARG A 584 2.43 -1.85 25.27
C ARG A 584 2.13 -0.53 25.97
N SER A 585 2.10 -0.53 27.31
CA SER A 585 1.77 0.67 28.08
C SER A 585 2.79 1.78 27.87
N LYS A 586 4.09 1.47 27.93
CA LYS A 586 5.18 2.44 27.72
C LYS A 586 5.15 3.00 26.29
N PHE A 587 4.89 2.15 25.31
CA PHE A 587 4.81 2.53 23.92
C PHE A 587 3.65 3.51 23.67
N PHE A 588 2.47 3.27 24.25
CA PHE A 588 1.33 4.20 24.11
C PHE A 588 1.53 5.51 24.87
N ASP A 589 2.17 5.49 26.04
CA ASP A 589 2.53 6.73 26.75
C ASP A 589 3.47 7.61 25.91
N ALA A 590 4.44 6.99 25.24
CA ALA A 590 5.33 7.70 24.32
C ALA A 590 4.57 8.26 23.10
N LEU A 591 3.65 7.48 22.51
CA LEU A 591 2.81 7.95 21.41
C LEU A 591 1.91 9.13 21.80
N ILE A 592 1.31 9.09 22.98
CA ILE A 592 0.54 10.24 23.52
C ILE A 592 1.44 11.47 23.61
N SER A 593 2.66 11.31 24.10
CA SER A 593 3.62 12.42 24.22
C SER A 593 4.11 12.95 22.85
N LEU A 594 4.20 12.12 21.84
CA LEU A 594 4.66 12.51 20.49
C LEU A 594 3.55 13.19 19.66
N LEU A 595 2.31 12.78 19.84
CA LEU A 595 1.17 13.25 19.05
C LEU A 595 0.39 14.39 19.74
N SER A 596 0.71 14.73 21.00
CA SER A 596 0.12 15.85 21.75
C SER A 596 0.76 17.17 21.40
#